data_e2924822a2b2cebb0d0e5ce71c8a5b4d
#
_entry.id   e2924822a2b2cebb0d0e5ce71c8a5b4d
#
_cell.length_a   1.000
_cell.length_b   1.000
_cell.length_c   1.000
_cell.angle_alpha   90.00
_cell.angle_beta   90.00
_cell.angle_gamma   90.00
#
_symmetry.space_group_name_H-M   'P 1'
#
loop_
_entity.id
_entity.type
_entity.pdbx_description
1 polymer ?
#
loop_
_entity_poly.entity_id
_entity_poly.type
_entity_poly.pdbx_seq_one_letter_code
_entity_poly.pdbx_strand_id
1 'polypeptide(L)'
;MSIQPDTWIKKMCEEHNMIEPFLDHQVSEGKISYGLSSMGYDVRISDEYRIFTNVNSSLVDPKNFSDDNFIERKGPYCIIPPNSFVLAKTIEYFRIPKDVLCICVGKSTYARTGIICNVTPIENEFEGNIVIELSNTTPNPAKIYSNEGIAQFLFFKSDTQPETTYKSKKGKYQGQTTIQVAKIKK
;
A
#
# COMPACT_ATOMS: atom_id res chain seq x y z
N MET A 1 1.62 -22.04 -8.77
CA MET A 1 1.39 -20.65 -8.39
C MET A 1 1.64 -19.75 -9.60
N SER A 2 0.68 -18.90 -9.95
CA SER A 2 0.76 -18.01 -11.13
C SER A 2 0.33 -16.58 -10.79
N ILE A 3 0.96 -15.61 -11.47
CA ILE A 3 0.51 -14.23 -11.47
C ILE A 3 -0.85 -14.14 -12.20
N GLN A 4 -1.75 -13.28 -11.72
CA GLN A 4 -3.10 -13.17 -12.23
C GLN A 4 -3.25 -11.97 -13.15
N PRO A 5 -3.87 -12.16 -14.36
CA PRO A 5 -4.10 -11.09 -15.33
C PRO A 5 -5.33 -10.24 -14.97
N ASP A 6 -5.52 -9.18 -15.75
CA ASP A 6 -6.64 -8.24 -15.66
C ASP A 6 -8.01 -8.92 -15.68
N THR A 7 -8.21 -9.90 -16.55
CA THR A 7 -9.47 -10.66 -16.66
C THR A 7 -9.83 -11.37 -15.36
N TRP A 8 -8.83 -11.93 -14.67
CA TRP A 8 -9.06 -12.57 -13.37
C TRP A 8 -9.32 -11.52 -12.28
N ILE A 9 -8.53 -10.41 -12.26
CA ILE A 9 -8.72 -9.32 -11.28
C ILE A 9 -10.14 -8.74 -11.40
N LYS A 10 -10.58 -8.45 -12.63
CA LYS A 10 -11.93 -7.95 -12.92
C LYS A 10 -13.01 -8.89 -12.38
N LYS A 11 -12.92 -10.18 -12.71
CA LYS A 11 -13.83 -11.20 -12.19
C LYS A 11 -13.89 -11.22 -10.67
N MET A 12 -12.75 -11.19 -9.98
CA MET A 12 -12.69 -11.21 -8.52
C MET A 12 -13.28 -9.94 -7.89
N CYS A 13 -13.16 -8.79 -8.56
CA CYS A 13 -13.79 -7.55 -8.08
C CYS A 13 -15.32 -7.58 -8.28
N GLU A 14 -15.80 -8.09 -9.42
CA GLU A 14 -17.23 -8.19 -9.74
C GLU A 14 -17.96 -9.21 -8.83
N GLU A 15 -17.36 -10.39 -8.61
CA GLU A 15 -18.00 -11.50 -7.87
C GLU A 15 -17.75 -11.44 -6.34
N HIS A 16 -16.62 -10.85 -5.91
CA HIS A 16 -16.18 -10.93 -4.50
C HIS A 16 -15.78 -9.58 -3.89
N ASN A 17 -15.95 -8.46 -4.61
CA ASN A 17 -15.54 -7.13 -4.16
C ASN A 17 -14.08 -7.10 -3.67
N MET A 18 -13.16 -7.78 -4.39
CA MET A 18 -11.76 -7.90 -3.97
C MET A 18 -11.09 -6.55 -3.79
N ILE A 19 -11.42 -5.56 -4.63
CA ILE A 19 -10.91 -4.17 -4.57
C ILE A 19 -12.11 -3.23 -4.62
N GLU A 20 -12.19 -2.27 -3.68
CA GLU A 20 -13.29 -1.31 -3.60
C GLU A 20 -12.77 0.08 -3.17
N PRO A 21 -13.01 1.17 -3.95
CA PRO A 21 -13.65 1.17 -5.27
C PRO A 21 -12.74 0.57 -6.35
N PHE A 22 -13.31 -0.18 -7.29
CA PHE A 22 -12.62 -0.78 -8.42
C PHE A 22 -12.79 0.05 -9.69
N LEU A 23 -11.69 0.25 -10.44
CA LEU A 23 -11.68 0.84 -11.77
C LEU A 23 -11.22 -0.22 -12.77
N ASP A 24 -12.06 -0.58 -13.69
CA ASP A 24 -11.86 -1.66 -14.67
C ASP A 24 -10.95 -1.27 -15.86
N HIS A 25 -10.40 -0.10 -15.81
CA HIS A 25 -9.48 0.47 -16.80
C HIS A 25 -8.40 1.31 -16.12
N GLN A 26 -7.36 1.67 -16.88
CA GLN A 26 -6.31 2.56 -16.40
C GLN A 26 -6.64 4.03 -16.73
N VAL A 27 -6.56 4.88 -15.72
CA VAL A 27 -6.65 6.34 -15.84
C VAL A 27 -5.25 6.91 -15.82
N SER A 28 -4.87 7.71 -16.85
CA SER A 28 -3.51 8.26 -16.99
C SER A 28 -3.45 9.69 -17.49
N GLU A 29 -4.57 10.27 -17.97
CA GLU A 29 -4.57 11.61 -18.53
C GLU A 29 -4.34 12.68 -17.46
N GLY A 30 -3.20 13.38 -17.56
CA GLY A 30 -2.80 14.43 -16.61
C GLY A 30 -2.48 13.95 -15.20
N LYS A 31 -2.35 12.62 -14.97
CA LYS A 31 -2.14 11.99 -13.67
C LYS A 31 -1.10 10.87 -13.73
N ILE A 32 -0.52 10.57 -12.58
CA ILE A 32 0.22 9.32 -12.42
C ILE A 32 -0.79 8.18 -12.44
N SER A 33 -0.63 7.25 -13.38
CA SER A 33 -1.64 6.26 -13.74
C SER A 33 -2.09 5.38 -12.59
N TYR A 34 -3.39 5.04 -12.56
CA TYR A 34 -4.02 4.16 -11.59
C TYR A 34 -5.18 3.37 -12.22
N GLY A 35 -5.63 2.33 -11.54
CA GLY A 35 -6.68 1.43 -11.99
C GLY A 35 -6.13 0.11 -12.54
N LEU A 36 -6.95 -0.62 -13.29
CA LEU A 36 -6.62 -1.96 -13.78
C LEU A 36 -5.52 -1.90 -14.84
N SER A 37 -4.47 -2.70 -14.63
CA SER A 37 -3.37 -2.95 -15.56
C SER A 37 -3.41 -4.40 -16.02
N SER A 38 -2.73 -4.75 -17.10
CA SER A 38 -2.75 -6.10 -17.70
C SER A 38 -2.37 -7.23 -16.73
N MET A 39 -1.46 -6.98 -15.79
CA MET A 39 -0.95 -8.00 -14.85
C MET A 39 -0.93 -7.49 -13.40
N GLY A 40 -1.87 -6.63 -13.03
CA GLY A 40 -1.94 -6.06 -11.68
C GLY A 40 -2.94 -4.91 -11.60
N TYR A 41 -2.92 -4.22 -10.46
CA TYR A 41 -3.77 -3.08 -10.20
C TYR A 41 -2.94 -1.92 -9.62
N ASP A 42 -2.99 -0.77 -10.27
CA ASP A 42 -2.31 0.44 -9.83
C ASP A 42 -3.17 1.15 -8.78
N VAL A 43 -2.70 1.15 -7.52
CA VAL A 43 -3.44 1.69 -6.37
C VAL A 43 -3.18 3.18 -6.19
N ARG A 44 -4.16 3.87 -5.61
CA ARG A 44 -4.07 5.28 -5.22
C ARG A 44 -3.83 5.42 -3.73
N ILE A 45 -3.16 6.51 -3.32
CA ILE A 45 -3.14 6.90 -1.91
C ILE A 45 -4.21 7.95 -1.61
N SER A 46 -4.72 7.92 -0.38
CA SER A 46 -5.65 8.92 0.14
C SER A 46 -4.96 10.27 0.34
N ASP A 47 -5.68 11.24 0.85
CA ASP A 47 -5.17 12.57 1.20
C ASP A 47 -4.64 12.66 2.65
N GLU A 48 -4.53 11.52 3.34
CA GLU A 48 -4.04 11.43 4.71
C GLU A 48 -2.64 10.82 4.75
N TYR A 49 -1.75 11.42 5.55
CA TYR A 49 -0.34 11.06 5.62
C TYR A 49 0.18 11.12 7.05
N ARG A 50 1.14 10.25 7.37
CA ARG A 50 1.98 10.34 8.56
C ARG A 50 3.43 10.49 8.14
N ILE A 51 3.98 11.69 8.31
CA ILE A 51 5.36 12.03 7.92
C ILE A 51 6.27 11.74 9.10
N PHE A 52 7.28 10.91 8.90
CA PHE A 52 8.27 10.62 9.93
C PHE A 52 9.05 11.86 10.35
N THR A 53 9.24 12.01 11.65
CA THR A 53 10.05 13.05 12.28
C THR A 53 10.95 12.43 13.36
N ASN A 54 12.17 12.95 13.49
CA ASN A 54 13.13 12.54 14.52
C ASN A 54 13.15 13.47 15.75
N VAL A 55 12.16 14.35 15.89
CA VAL A 55 12.14 15.36 16.95
C VAL A 55 11.99 14.71 18.34
N ASN A 56 11.21 13.63 18.43
CA ASN A 56 10.86 12.99 19.69
C ASN A 56 11.62 11.68 19.96
N SER A 57 12.51 11.26 19.05
CA SER A 57 13.28 10.02 19.22
C SER A 57 14.62 10.10 18.50
N SER A 58 15.68 9.71 19.22
CA SER A 58 17.04 9.56 18.67
C SER A 58 17.31 8.19 18.05
N LEU A 59 16.38 7.23 18.24
CA LEU A 59 16.52 5.84 17.78
C LEU A 59 15.22 5.35 17.15
N VAL A 60 15.33 4.73 15.99
CA VAL A 60 14.24 3.98 15.37
C VAL A 60 14.26 2.54 15.87
N ASP A 61 13.36 2.19 16.79
CA ASP A 61 13.22 0.83 17.32
C ASP A 61 11.84 0.26 16.92
N PRO A 62 11.77 -0.75 16.03
CA PRO A 62 10.50 -1.32 15.61
C PRO A 62 9.73 -2.04 16.74
N LYS A 63 10.40 -2.33 17.86
CA LYS A 63 9.76 -2.89 19.06
C LYS A 63 9.16 -1.84 20.00
N ASN A 64 9.61 -0.62 19.90
CA ASN A 64 9.18 0.51 20.71
C ASN A 64 8.94 1.76 19.86
N PHE A 65 8.18 1.61 18.76
CA PHE A 65 7.92 2.68 17.82
C PHE A 65 6.67 3.45 18.23
N SER A 66 6.83 4.76 18.51
CA SER A 66 5.75 5.63 18.99
C SER A 66 5.07 6.38 17.83
N ASP A 67 3.79 6.65 18.01
CA ASP A 67 3.02 7.58 17.15
C ASP A 67 3.62 9.00 17.16
N ASP A 68 4.31 9.40 18.26
CA ASP A 68 4.98 10.70 18.40
C ASP A 68 6.13 10.90 17.39
N ASN A 69 6.57 9.83 16.71
CA ASN A 69 7.55 9.93 15.63
C ASN A 69 6.93 10.38 14.30
N PHE A 70 5.65 10.74 14.28
CA PHE A 70 4.97 11.17 13.08
C PHE A 70 4.25 12.49 13.24
N ILE A 71 4.24 13.25 12.15
CA ILE A 71 3.39 14.42 11.97
C ILE A 71 2.27 14.05 11.01
N GLU A 72 1.03 14.21 11.45
CA GLU A 72 -0.13 13.98 10.58
C GLU A 72 -0.32 15.16 9.62
N ARG A 73 -0.61 14.85 8.39
CA ARG A 73 -0.94 15.81 7.33
C ARG A 73 -2.10 15.30 6.49
N LYS A 74 -2.88 16.26 6.00
CA LYS A 74 -3.96 16.02 5.05
C LYS A 74 -3.90 17.06 3.92
N GLY A 75 -4.10 16.63 2.68
CA GLY A 75 -4.09 17.53 1.54
C GLY A 75 -3.92 16.85 0.18
N PRO A 76 -3.93 17.63 -0.91
CA PRO A 76 -3.87 17.09 -2.28
C PRO A 76 -2.49 16.51 -2.65
N TYR A 77 -1.50 16.71 -1.81
CA TYR A 77 -0.15 16.14 -1.93
C TYR A 77 0.56 16.10 -0.58
N CYS A 78 1.61 15.32 -0.51
CA CYS A 78 2.54 15.31 0.62
C CYS A 78 3.96 15.63 0.15
N ILE A 79 4.71 16.35 0.99
CA ILE A 79 6.16 16.57 0.82
C ILE A 79 6.89 15.67 1.81
N ILE A 80 7.67 14.73 1.28
CA ILE A 80 8.52 13.85 2.08
C ILE A 80 9.86 14.56 2.30
N PRO A 81 10.30 14.80 3.54
CA PRO A 81 11.59 15.43 3.80
C PRO A 81 12.74 14.64 3.19
N PRO A 82 13.91 15.27 2.95
CA PRO A 82 15.12 14.59 2.48
C PRO A 82 15.48 13.41 3.39
N ASN A 83 15.85 12.26 2.80
CA ASN A 83 16.30 11.06 3.52
C ASN A 83 15.31 10.62 4.63
N SER A 84 14.02 10.82 4.41
CA SER A 84 12.95 10.47 5.35
C SER A 84 11.89 9.61 4.67
N PHE A 85 10.83 9.26 5.38
CA PHE A 85 9.74 8.47 4.84
C PHE A 85 8.38 8.96 5.33
N VAL A 86 7.33 8.48 4.66
CA VAL A 86 5.94 8.75 5.00
C VAL A 86 5.13 7.46 4.94
N LEU A 87 4.14 7.37 5.80
CA LEU A 87 3.09 6.38 5.73
C LEU A 87 1.86 7.00 5.07
N ALA A 88 1.31 6.32 4.07
CA ALA A 88 0.06 6.68 3.43
C ALA A 88 -0.83 5.44 3.33
N LYS A 89 -2.15 5.60 3.24
CA LYS A 89 -3.04 4.47 3.04
C LYS A 89 -3.66 4.50 1.64
N THR A 90 -3.99 3.34 1.12
CA THR A 90 -4.72 3.23 -0.14
C THR A 90 -6.13 3.84 0.01
N ILE A 91 -6.67 4.38 -1.09
CA ILE A 91 -8.10 4.68 -1.21
C ILE A 91 -8.87 3.38 -1.27
N GLU A 92 -8.33 2.44 -2.03
CA GLU A 92 -8.92 1.14 -2.25
C GLU A 92 -8.89 0.32 -0.95
N TYR A 93 -10.01 -0.30 -0.64
CA TYR A 93 -10.19 -1.32 0.38
C TYR A 93 -10.04 -2.69 -0.29
N PHE A 94 -9.30 -3.59 0.32
CA PHE A 94 -8.97 -4.90 -0.23
C PHE A 94 -9.62 -6.03 0.57
N ARG A 95 -10.01 -7.09 -0.14
CA ARG A 95 -10.44 -8.39 0.42
C ARG A 95 -9.69 -9.47 -0.32
N ILE A 96 -8.51 -9.82 0.20
CA ILE A 96 -7.61 -10.78 -0.46
C ILE A 96 -8.17 -12.21 -0.29
N PRO A 97 -8.35 -12.97 -1.37
CA PRO A 97 -8.84 -14.34 -1.30
C PRO A 97 -7.90 -15.27 -0.51
N LYS A 98 -8.46 -16.39 -0.01
CA LYS A 98 -7.74 -17.36 0.83
C LYS A 98 -6.50 -17.96 0.16
N ASP A 99 -6.54 -18.15 -1.15
CA ASP A 99 -5.48 -18.79 -1.96
C ASP A 99 -4.62 -17.78 -2.73
N VAL A 100 -4.68 -16.49 -2.36
CA VAL A 100 -3.99 -15.39 -3.05
C VAL A 100 -3.00 -14.71 -2.12
N LEU A 101 -1.77 -14.49 -2.62
CA LEU A 101 -0.80 -13.57 -2.08
C LEU A 101 -0.78 -12.33 -2.97
N CYS A 102 -0.88 -11.14 -2.40
CA CYS A 102 -0.68 -9.90 -3.12
C CYS A 102 0.66 -9.28 -2.72
N ILE A 103 1.41 -8.74 -3.70
CA ILE A 103 2.69 -8.05 -3.47
C ILE A 103 2.56 -6.62 -3.96
N CYS A 104 2.87 -5.67 -3.07
CA CYS A 104 2.99 -4.26 -3.39
C CYS A 104 4.36 -3.98 -3.99
N VAL A 105 4.40 -3.37 -5.19
CA VAL A 105 5.64 -2.90 -5.85
C VAL A 105 5.50 -1.44 -6.26
N GLY A 106 6.64 -0.71 -6.29
CA GLY A 106 6.67 0.71 -6.63
C GLY A 106 6.38 0.96 -8.12
N LYS A 107 5.87 2.16 -8.42
CA LYS A 107 5.72 2.63 -9.80
C LYS A 107 7.01 3.25 -10.32
N SER A 108 7.32 2.96 -11.60
CA SER A 108 8.54 3.45 -12.27
C SER A 108 8.68 4.98 -12.27
N THR A 109 7.56 5.72 -12.28
CA THR A 109 7.55 7.18 -12.22
C THR A 109 8.21 7.67 -10.94
N TYR A 110 7.84 7.13 -9.78
CA TYR A 110 8.42 7.48 -8.49
C TYR A 110 9.83 6.89 -8.31
N ALA A 111 10.03 5.65 -8.72
CA ALA A 111 11.34 5.01 -8.62
C ALA A 111 12.44 5.80 -9.33
N ARG A 112 12.14 6.38 -10.51
CA ARG A 112 13.07 7.22 -11.28
C ARG A 112 13.36 8.59 -10.67
N THR A 113 12.60 8.99 -9.66
CA THR A 113 12.82 10.24 -8.91
C THR A 113 13.39 9.99 -7.51
N GLY A 114 13.83 8.75 -7.21
CA GLY A 114 14.41 8.40 -5.94
C GLY A 114 13.38 8.18 -4.82
N ILE A 115 12.11 8.04 -5.15
CA ILE A 115 11.07 7.67 -4.18
C ILE A 115 10.86 6.17 -4.26
N ILE A 116 11.08 5.48 -3.15
CA ILE A 116 10.94 4.03 -3.02
C ILE A 116 9.63 3.72 -2.30
N CYS A 117 8.80 2.89 -2.94
CA CYS A 117 7.73 2.19 -2.25
C CYS A 117 8.33 0.91 -1.65
N ASN A 118 8.25 0.74 -0.34
CA ASN A 118 8.76 -0.46 0.31
C ASN A 118 7.90 -1.67 -0.10
N VAL A 119 8.55 -2.70 -0.59
CA VAL A 119 7.87 -3.92 -1.02
C VAL A 119 7.40 -4.70 0.21
N THR A 120 6.11 -4.93 0.31
CA THR A 120 5.50 -5.72 1.39
C THR A 120 4.53 -6.75 0.81
N PRO A 121 4.47 -7.95 1.40
CA PRO A 121 3.42 -8.92 1.09
C PRO A 121 2.12 -8.51 1.77
N ILE A 122 1.00 -8.67 1.05
CA ILE A 122 -0.34 -8.59 1.60
C ILE A 122 -0.87 -10.02 1.62
N GLU A 123 -0.93 -10.57 2.82
CA GLU A 123 -1.21 -11.99 3.02
C GLU A 123 -2.68 -12.34 2.67
N ASN A 124 -2.90 -13.62 2.44
CA ASN A 124 -4.22 -14.22 2.17
C ASN A 124 -5.24 -13.95 3.30
N GLU A 125 -6.48 -13.72 2.92
CA GLU A 125 -7.58 -13.28 3.82
C GLU A 125 -7.31 -11.96 4.58
N PHE A 126 -6.33 -11.17 4.15
CA PHE A 126 -6.24 -9.79 4.62
C PHE A 126 -7.46 -9.01 4.12
N GLU A 127 -8.01 -8.20 5.01
CA GLU A 127 -9.11 -7.29 4.70
C GLU A 127 -8.80 -5.91 5.29
N GLY A 128 -8.93 -4.83 4.49
CA GLY A 128 -8.62 -3.47 4.94
C GLY A 128 -8.04 -2.57 3.85
N ASN A 129 -7.80 -1.30 4.21
CA ASN A 129 -6.94 -0.44 3.42
C ASN A 129 -5.47 -0.82 3.67
N ILE A 130 -4.61 -0.71 2.65
CA ILE A 130 -3.18 -1.00 2.79
C ILE A 130 -2.46 0.29 3.17
N VAL A 131 -1.63 0.20 4.21
CA VAL A 131 -0.65 1.25 4.50
C VAL A 131 0.57 1.00 3.65
N ILE A 132 1.00 2.04 2.93
CA ILE A 132 2.16 2.03 2.03
C ILE A 132 3.23 2.93 2.63
N GLU A 133 4.42 2.39 2.74
CA GLU A 133 5.61 3.06 3.22
C GLU A 133 6.39 3.62 2.03
N LEU A 134 6.57 4.94 1.98
CA LEU A 134 7.24 5.64 0.90
C LEU A 134 8.47 6.36 1.43
N SER A 135 9.65 5.96 0.94
CA SER A 135 10.93 6.52 1.35
C SER A 135 11.47 7.49 0.29
N ASN A 136 11.88 8.66 0.72
CA ASN A 136 12.63 9.62 -0.09
C ASN A 136 14.13 9.39 0.14
N THR A 137 14.83 8.85 -0.85
CA THR A 137 16.28 8.57 -0.79
C THR A 137 17.13 9.72 -1.31
N THR A 138 16.51 10.84 -1.67
CA THR A 138 17.21 12.00 -2.23
C THR A 138 17.54 13.05 -1.16
N PRO A 139 18.55 13.90 -1.40
CA PRO A 139 18.87 15.02 -0.51
C PRO A 139 17.86 16.18 -0.62
N ASN A 140 16.87 16.10 -1.51
CA ASN A 140 15.85 17.11 -1.73
C ASN A 140 14.48 16.67 -1.18
N PRO A 141 13.59 17.62 -0.80
CA PRO A 141 12.20 17.29 -0.53
C PRO A 141 11.54 16.66 -1.77
N ALA A 142 10.78 15.60 -1.59
CA ALA A 142 10.10 14.88 -2.66
C ALA A 142 8.58 14.99 -2.53
N LYS A 143 7.88 15.16 -3.66
CA LYS A 143 6.43 15.35 -3.69
C LYS A 143 5.73 14.10 -4.18
N ILE A 144 4.69 13.68 -3.45
CA ILE A 144 3.75 12.62 -3.85
C ILE A 144 2.33 13.16 -3.88
N TYR A 145 1.47 12.62 -4.72
CA TYR A 145 0.13 13.16 -5.00
C TYR A 145 -0.97 12.27 -4.45
N SER A 146 -1.96 12.88 -3.79
CA SER A 146 -3.20 12.20 -3.37
C SER A 146 -4.08 11.89 -4.57
N ASN A 147 -4.89 10.84 -4.46
CA ASN A 147 -5.83 10.41 -5.49
C ASN A 147 -5.19 10.05 -6.85
N GLU A 148 -3.88 9.81 -6.85
CA GLU A 148 -3.12 9.36 -8.00
C GLU A 148 -2.39 8.04 -7.70
N GLY A 149 -1.93 7.33 -8.77
CA GLY A 149 -1.26 6.06 -8.65
C GLY A 149 0.07 6.17 -7.90
N ILE A 150 0.31 5.25 -6.96
CA ILE A 150 1.53 5.25 -6.14
C ILE A 150 2.31 3.94 -6.23
N ALA A 151 1.61 2.83 -6.35
CA ALA A 151 2.18 1.49 -6.35
C ALA A 151 1.36 0.58 -7.25
N GLN A 152 1.92 -0.54 -7.67
CA GLN A 152 1.20 -1.60 -8.36
C GLN A 152 1.09 -2.83 -7.45
N PHE A 153 -0.09 -3.41 -7.42
CA PHE A 153 -0.38 -4.65 -6.71
C PHE A 153 -0.43 -5.81 -7.68
N LEU A 154 0.41 -6.82 -7.42
CA LEU A 154 0.51 -8.05 -8.19
C LEU A 154 -0.13 -9.18 -7.41
N PHE A 155 -1.04 -9.93 -8.03
CA PHE A 155 -1.77 -11.02 -7.39
C PHE A 155 -1.23 -12.36 -7.85
N PHE A 156 -0.86 -13.21 -6.89
CA PHE A 156 -0.33 -14.56 -7.11
C PHE A 156 -1.28 -15.59 -6.51
N LYS A 157 -1.86 -16.43 -7.35
CA LYS A 157 -2.75 -17.49 -6.90
C LYS A 157 -1.97 -18.78 -6.65
N SER A 158 -2.21 -19.40 -5.49
CA SER A 158 -1.66 -20.72 -5.14
C SER A 158 -2.47 -21.84 -5.79
N ASP A 159 -1.79 -22.91 -6.17
CA ASP A 159 -2.44 -24.13 -6.71
C ASP A 159 -3.11 -24.97 -5.61
N THR A 160 -2.70 -24.77 -4.36
CA THR A 160 -3.25 -25.47 -3.18
C THR A 160 -3.69 -24.47 -2.13
N GLN A 161 -4.67 -24.87 -1.30
CA GLN A 161 -5.14 -24.03 -0.21
C GLN A 161 -4.13 -24.03 0.96
N PRO A 162 -3.78 -22.87 1.51
CA PRO A 162 -2.95 -22.80 2.71
C PRO A 162 -3.73 -23.31 3.94
N GLU A 163 -3.02 -23.94 4.87
CA GLU A 163 -3.61 -24.38 6.15
C GLU A 163 -3.97 -23.19 7.06
N THR A 164 -3.19 -22.12 6.99
CA THR A 164 -3.37 -20.93 7.83
C THR A 164 -3.45 -19.66 6.98
N THR A 165 -4.20 -18.68 7.47
CA THR A 165 -4.40 -17.40 6.79
C THR A 165 -4.09 -16.24 7.72
N TYR A 166 -3.94 -15.03 7.18
CA TYR A 166 -3.74 -13.83 7.97
C TYR A 166 -4.88 -13.61 8.99
N LYS A 167 -6.11 -13.88 8.57
CA LYS A 167 -7.31 -13.80 9.41
C LYS A 167 -7.26 -14.84 10.54
N SER A 168 -6.94 -16.11 10.22
CA SER A 168 -6.89 -17.17 11.23
C SER A 168 -5.77 -16.97 12.25
N LYS A 169 -4.64 -16.37 11.84
CA LYS A 169 -3.52 -15.96 12.73
C LYS A 169 -3.80 -14.68 13.53
N LYS A 170 -4.99 -14.08 13.37
CA LYS A 170 -5.33 -12.74 13.94
C LYS A 170 -4.26 -11.70 13.58
N GLY A 171 -4.02 -11.51 12.27
CA GLY A 171 -3.00 -10.60 11.75
C GLY A 171 -3.10 -9.20 12.34
N LYS A 172 -1.95 -8.54 12.59
CA LYS A 172 -1.85 -7.26 13.35
C LYS A 172 -2.66 -6.12 12.73
N TYR A 173 -2.81 -6.14 11.41
CA TYR A 173 -3.43 -5.07 10.62
C TYR A 173 -4.76 -5.50 9.98
N GLN A 174 -5.34 -6.63 10.42
CA GLN A 174 -6.63 -7.07 9.92
C GLN A 174 -7.72 -6.05 10.19
N GLY A 175 -8.49 -5.69 9.16
CA GLY A 175 -9.58 -4.71 9.25
C GLY A 175 -9.14 -3.27 9.37
N GLN A 176 -7.85 -2.94 9.09
CA GLN A 176 -7.40 -1.55 9.23
C GLN A 176 -8.06 -0.62 8.20
N THR A 177 -8.47 0.56 8.67
CA THR A 177 -9.04 1.65 7.87
C THR A 177 -8.32 2.98 8.06
N THR A 178 -7.35 3.01 8.98
CA THR A 178 -6.51 4.17 9.32
C THR A 178 -5.04 3.84 9.10
N ILE A 179 -4.19 4.87 9.02
CA ILE A 179 -2.74 4.68 8.95
C ILE A 179 -2.23 4.23 10.31
N GLN A 180 -1.88 2.96 10.42
CA GLN A 180 -1.33 2.37 11.64
C GLN A 180 0.20 2.33 11.55
N VAL A 181 0.86 2.61 12.67
CA VAL A 181 2.32 2.46 12.81
C VAL A 181 2.71 1.01 13.11
N ALA A 182 4.03 0.74 13.15
CA ALA A 182 4.55 -0.57 13.47
C ALA A 182 4.02 -1.08 14.82
N LYS A 183 3.51 -2.31 14.83
CA LYS A 183 2.97 -2.99 16.02
C LYS A 183 3.68 -4.31 16.27
N ILE A 184 3.87 -4.65 17.54
CA ILE A 184 4.26 -5.99 17.96
C ILE A 184 3.04 -6.67 18.58
N LYS A 185 2.79 -7.92 18.22
CA LYS A 185 1.85 -8.75 19.01
C LYS A 185 2.46 -8.95 20.41
N LYS A 186 1.73 -8.54 21.41
CA LYS A 186 1.99 -8.91 22.80
C LYS A 186 1.51 -10.33 23.05
#